data_e4d5129fa4b69776b4d7e6115d1f616d
#
_entry.id   e4d5129fa4b69776b4d7e6115d1f616d
#
_cell.length_a   1.000
_cell.length_b   1.000
_cell.length_c   1.000
_cell.angle_alpha   90.00
_cell.angle_beta   90.00
_cell.angle_gamma   90.00
#
_symmetry.space_group_name_H-M   'P 1'
#
loop_
_entity.id
_entity.type
_entity.pdbx_description
1 polymer ?
#
loop_
_entity_poly.entity_id
_entity_poly.type
_entity_poly.pdbx_seq_one_letter_code
_entity_poly.pdbx_strand_id
1 'polypeptide(L)'
;MNQPNFNQPRVSIVVPVFRGMPYLSALIDSIKEQTYSNLELIATVTPTGDGSEELLGQAGFTVEITPAGTGAAANWTAVTELATGEFTKLICQDDLLYPDAITQQVADLTGNTSAQMAIAKRDIVNSRGKTIFTGRGLQGIKPNTTSLPGRDVLRKTYLHGGNIFGEPLAVLFRTEALQSVMPWRDDNPLMLDLNTYARVAATGSISIRHDSVGAFRVSSSSWSTNLAKVQLEQTRIWQQEYEAEYHPSKSDQVKATIGRHVQTNTRRAAYTYLKLRGDLT
;
A
#
# COMPACT_ATOMS: atom_id res chain seq x y z
N MET A 1 -23.36 8.81 3.50
CA MET A 1 -22.96 7.40 3.66
C MET A 1 -24.19 6.51 3.59
N ASN A 2 -24.14 5.40 2.86
CA ASN A 2 -25.20 4.40 2.87
C ASN A 2 -25.35 3.80 4.27
N GLN A 3 -26.57 3.33 4.64
CA GLN A 3 -26.78 2.62 5.89
C GLN A 3 -25.88 1.36 5.94
N PRO A 4 -25.21 1.08 7.08
CA PRO A 4 -24.34 -0.09 7.17
C PRO A 4 -25.13 -1.38 6.98
N ASN A 5 -24.67 -2.23 6.08
CA ASN A 5 -25.22 -3.56 5.89
C ASN A 5 -24.42 -4.57 6.77
N PHE A 6 -24.90 -4.82 7.97
CA PHE A 6 -24.28 -5.70 8.95
C PHE A 6 -24.17 -7.19 8.51
N ASN A 7 -24.77 -7.57 7.38
CA ASN A 7 -24.59 -8.89 6.79
C ASN A 7 -23.29 -8.99 5.93
N GLN A 8 -22.58 -7.88 5.75
CA GLN A 8 -21.30 -7.84 5.03
C GLN A 8 -20.14 -7.83 6.04
N PRO A 9 -18.99 -8.43 5.71
CA PRO A 9 -17.78 -8.33 6.53
C PRO A 9 -17.42 -6.86 6.85
N ARG A 10 -17.03 -6.57 8.07
CA ARG A 10 -16.58 -5.22 8.44
C ARG A 10 -15.18 -4.96 7.87
N VAL A 11 -14.96 -3.79 7.29
CA VAL A 11 -13.66 -3.35 6.79
C VAL A 11 -13.18 -2.16 7.62
N SER A 12 -12.03 -2.29 8.26
CA SER A 12 -11.34 -1.16 8.90
C SER A 12 -10.49 -0.43 7.86
N ILE A 13 -10.86 0.82 7.55
CA ILE A 13 -10.01 1.75 6.81
C ILE A 13 -9.14 2.47 7.82
N VAL A 14 -7.82 2.23 7.76
CA VAL A 14 -6.84 2.75 8.70
C VAL A 14 -5.92 3.75 8.00
N VAL A 15 -5.81 4.98 8.55
CA VAL A 15 -5.09 6.10 7.93
C VAL A 15 -4.02 6.63 8.88
N PRO A 16 -2.73 6.31 8.66
CA PRO A 16 -1.64 6.92 9.41
C PRO A 16 -1.37 8.33 8.85
N VAL A 17 -1.42 9.37 9.68
CA VAL A 17 -1.32 10.76 9.26
C VAL A 17 -0.11 11.46 9.89
N PHE A 18 0.66 12.11 9.03
CA PHE A 18 1.73 13.03 9.37
C PHE A 18 1.78 14.16 8.33
N ARG A 19 1.42 15.40 8.70
CA ARG A 19 1.28 16.53 7.77
C ARG A 19 0.29 16.20 6.65
N GLY A 20 -0.96 15.86 7.02
CA GLY A 20 -1.98 15.37 6.08
C GLY A 20 -2.46 16.41 5.10
N MET A 21 -2.40 17.67 5.45
CA MET A 21 -2.80 18.76 4.57
C MET A 21 -1.75 19.01 3.46
N PRO A 22 -2.18 19.30 2.22
CA PRO A 22 -3.56 19.61 1.79
C PRO A 22 -4.34 18.41 1.21
N TYR A 23 -3.83 17.17 1.24
CA TYR A 23 -4.41 16.05 0.49
C TYR A 23 -5.51 15.29 1.24
N LEU A 24 -5.53 15.39 2.57
CA LEU A 24 -6.40 14.59 3.45
C LEU A 24 -7.89 14.75 3.14
N SER A 25 -8.35 15.96 2.75
CA SER A 25 -9.74 16.20 2.35
C SER A 25 -10.15 15.33 1.15
N ALA A 26 -9.29 15.26 0.12
CA ALA A 26 -9.56 14.45 -1.06
C ALA A 26 -9.59 12.95 -0.75
N LEU A 27 -8.73 12.46 0.16
CA LEU A 27 -8.81 11.09 0.65
C LEU A 27 -10.14 10.84 1.36
N ILE A 28 -10.56 11.71 2.30
CA ILE A 28 -11.81 11.59 3.04
C ILE A 28 -13.02 11.53 2.09
N ASP A 29 -13.04 12.39 1.07
CA ASP A 29 -14.11 12.40 0.08
C ASP A 29 -14.14 11.07 -0.70
N SER A 30 -13.00 10.55 -1.12
CA SER A 30 -12.91 9.26 -1.81
C SER A 30 -13.35 8.06 -0.95
N ILE A 31 -13.17 8.14 0.37
CA ILE A 31 -13.68 7.13 1.32
C ILE A 31 -15.20 7.26 1.48
N LYS A 32 -15.75 8.48 1.55
CA LYS A 32 -17.21 8.70 1.62
C LYS A 32 -17.95 8.24 0.37
N GLU A 33 -17.30 8.25 -0.78
CA GLU A 33 -17.82 7.78 -2.07
C GLU A 33 -17.83 6.27 -2.23
N GLN A 34 -17.25 5.49 -1.28
CA GLN A 34 -17.23 4.05 -1.38
C GLN A 34 -18.64 3.45 -1.42
N THR A 35 -18.85 2.50 -2.35
CA THR A 35 -20.11 1.74 -2.47
C THR A 35 -20.27 0.71 -1.35
N TYR A 36 -19.19 0.34 -0.67
CA TYR A 36 -19.19 -0.54 0.49
C TYR A 36 -19.58 0.24 1.75
N SER A 37 -20.56 -0.25 2.53
CA SER A 37 -21.16 0.52 3.62
C SER A 37 -20.73 0.07 5.03
N ASN A 38 -20.27 -1.18 5.23
CA ASN A 38 -19.86 -1.65 6.56
C ASN A 38 -18.39 -1.30 6.84
N LEU A 39 -18.12 0.00 7.02
CA LEU A 39 -16.79 0.55 7.22
C LEU A 39 -16.58 0.99 8.67
N GLU A 40 -15.41 0.74 9.19
CA GLU A 40 -14.82 1.32 10.37
C GLU A 40 -13.72 2.29 9.95
N LEU A 41 -13.77 3.54 10.41
CA LEU A 41 -12.81 4.59 10.03
C LEU A 41 -11.92 4.92 11.22
N ILE A 42 -10.61 4.67 11.09
CA ILE A 42 -9.62 4.88 12.15
C ILE A 42 -8.45 5.68 11.58
N ALA A 43 -7.97 6.64 12.34
CA ALA A 43 -6.75 7.36 12.00
C ALA A 43 -5.83 7.50 13.21
N THR A 44 -4.54 7.46 12.97
CA THR A 44 -3.53 7.92 13.94
C THR A 44 -2.86 9.18 13.40
N VAL A 45 -2.74 10.20 14.23
CA VAL A 45 -2.15 11.48 13.85
C VAL A 45 -0.89 11.75 14.67
N THR A 46 0.24 11.90 13.99
CA THR A 46 1.43 12.49 14.64
C THR A 46 1.28 14.01 14.60
N PRO A 47 1.18 14.69 15.74
CA PRO A 47 0.81 16.09 15.81
C PRO A 47 1.78 17.01 15.06
N THR A 48 1.23 17.87 14.20
CA THR A 48 1.98 18.89 13.46
C THR A 48 1.31 20.26 13.49
N GLY A 49 0.10 20.35 14.07
CA GLY A 49 -0.68 21.59 14.15
C GLY A 49 -1.25 22.04 12.80
N ASP A 50 -1.41 21.12 11.82
CA ASP A 50 -1.88 21.44 10.47
C ASP A 50 -3.41 21.31 10.30
N GLY A 51 -4.16 20.97 11.36
CA GLY A 51 -5.62 20.79 11.33
C GLY A 51 -6.09 19.41 10.89
N SER A 52 -5.17 18.45 10.68
CA SER A 52 -5.52 17.08 10.24
C SER A 52 -6.40 16.36 11.24
N GLU A 53 -6.17 16.54 12.54
CA GLU A 53 -6.93 15.91 13.62
C GLU A 53 -8.40 16.33 13.61
N GLU A 54 -8.65 17.64 13.57
CA GLU A 54 -10.00 18.20 13.54
C GLU A 54 -10.76 17.77 12.31
N LEU A 55 -10.10 17.76 11.16
CA LEU A 55 -10.71 17.37 9.88
C LEU A 55 -11.15 15.90 9.91
N LEU A 56 -10.33 15.01 10.43
CA LEU A 56 -10.65 13.58 10.57
C LEU A 56 -11.79 13.35 11.56
N GLY A 57 -11.77 14.01 12.73
CA GLY A 57 -12.84 13.92 13.71
C GLY A 57 -14.20 14.38 13.15
N GLN A 58 -14.23 15.50 12.41
CA GLN A 58 -15.42 15.99 11.72
C GLN A 58 -15.91 15.04 10.61
N ALA A 59 -14.99 14.28 10.02
CA ALA A 59 -15.32 13.28 9.00
C ALA A 59 -15.81 11.94 9.56
N GLY A 60 -15.82 11.76 10.89
CA GLY A 60 -16.33 10.56 11.58
C GLY A 60 -15.29 9.48 11.81
N PHE A 61 -13.99 9.83 11.75
CA PHE A 61 -12.93 8.89 12.14
C PHE A 61 -12.79 8.80 13.67
N THR A 62 -12.49 7.61 14.16
CA THR A 62 -11.87 7.45 15.47
C THR A 62 -10.41 7.88 15.32
N VAL A 63 -10.01 8.93 16.03
CA VAL A 63 -8.69 9.53 15.92
C VAL A 63 -7.89 9.27 17.19
N GLU A 64 -6.69 8.67 17.04
CA GLU A 64 -5.72 8.55 18.12
C GLU A 64 -4.46 9.37 17.80
N ILE A 65 -3.91 10.00 18.85
CA ILE A 65 -2.72 10.84 18.73
C ILE A 65 -1.48 10.02 19.09
N THR A 66 -0.55 9.93 18.16
CA THR A 66 0.75 9.32 18.43
C THR A 66 1.73 10.36 19.01
N PRO A 67 2.75 9.93 19.79
CA PRO A 67 3.75 10.85 20.31
C PRO A 67 4.45 11.66 19.20
N ALA A 68 4.79 12.90 19.50
CA ALA A 68 5.58 13.73 18.58
C ALA A 68 6.92 13.04 18.25
N GLY A 69 7.29 13.05 16.97
CA GLY A 69 8.49 12.35 16.48
C GLY A 69 8.31 10.87 16.18
N THR A 70 7.09 10.32 16.33
CA THR A 70 6.76 8.97 15.87
C THR A 70 7.07 8.83 14.37
N GLY A 71 7.90 7.84 14.03
CA GLY A 71 8.24 7.51 12.66
C GLY A 71 7.10 6.78 11.93
N ALA A 72 7.23 6.64 10.61
CA ALA A 72 6.20 6.03 9.78
C ALA A 72 5.83 4.60 10.23
N ALA A 73 6.82 3.74 10.50
CA ALA A 73 6.57 2.36 10.92
C ALA A 73 5.77 2.27 12.23
N ALA A 74 6.13 3.09 13.22
CA ALA A 74 5.41 3.12 14.49
C ALA A 74 3.99 3.68 14.35
N ASN A 75 3.80 4.71 13.51
CA ASN A 75 2.47 5.26 13.22
C ASN A 75 1.60 4.25 12.47
N TRP A 76 2.16 3.54 11.48
CA TRP A 76 1.46 2.48 10.75
C TRP A 76 1.11 1.28 11.66
N THR A 77 2.01 0.94 12.59
CA THR A 77 1.75 -0.11 13.59
C THR A 77 0.58 0.30 14.48
N ALA A 78 0.64 1.47 15.07
CA ALA A 78 -0.41 1.95 15.96
C ALA A 78 -1.79 1.95 15.30
N VAL A 79 -1.92 2.48 14.08
CA VAL A 79 -3.22 2.50 13.40
C VAL A 79 -3.70 1.11 12.98
N THR A 80 -2.80 0.19 12.66
CA THR A 80 -3.15 -1.18 12.26
C THR A 80 -3.64 -2.00 13.46
N GLU A 81 -3.06 -1.80 14.64
CA GLU A 81 -3.45 -2.50 15.87
C GLU A 81 -4.86 -2.14 16.34
N LEU A 82 -5.36 -0.96 15.96
CA LEU A 82 -6.73 -0.51 16.26
C LEU A 82 -7.81 -1.13 15.37
N ALA A 83 -7.43 -1.77 14.26
CA ALA A 83 -8.39 -2.36 13.33
C ALA A 83 -9.14 -3.54 13.95
N THR A 84 -10.49 -3.50 13.92
CA THR A 84 -11.36 -4.56 14.47
C THR A 84 -12.20 -5.28 13.41
N GLY A 85 -12.22 -4.77 12.17
CA GLY A 85 -12.92 -5.39 11.05
C GLY A 85 -12.29 -6.72 10.61
N GLU A 86 -13.04 -7.53 9.88
CA GLU A 86 -12.53 -8.78 9.28
C GLU A 86 -11.41 -8.50 8.27
N PHE A 87 -11.51 -7.36 7.60
CA PHE A 87 -10.49 -6.90 6.64
C PHE A 87 -9.95 -5.53 7.05
N THR A 88 -8.66 -5.31 6.74
CA THR A 88 -7.98 -4.03 6.97
C THR A 88 -7.49 -3.43 5.67
N LYS A 89 -7.87 -2.18 5.44
CA LYS A 89 -7.39 -1.31 4.35
C LYS A 89 -6.53 -0.21 4.92
N LEU A 90 -5.19 -0.34 4.82
CA LEU A 90 -4.33 0.79 5.10
C LEU A 90 -4.26 1.68 3.85
N ILE A 91 -4.40 2.98 4.05
CA ILE A 91 -4.26 3.96 2.98
C ILE A 91 -3.52 5.20 3.49
N CYS A 92 -2.59 5.70 2.70
CA CYS A 92 -1.84 6.91 3.02
C CYS A 92 -2.70 8.16 2.77
N GLN A 93 -2.43 9.21 3.54
CA GLN A 93 -3.19 10.46 3.58
C GLN A 93 -3.29 11.24 2.26
N ASP A 94 -2.42 10.93 1.29
CA ASP A 94 -2.30 11.61 0.00
C ASP A 94 -2.85 10.78 -1.18
N ASP A 95 -3.31 9.56 -0.92
CA ASP A 95 -3.85 8.65 -1.93
C ASP A 95 -5.39 8.76 -2.08
N LEU A 96 -5.94 8.11 -3.09
CA LEU A 96 -7.37 8.12 -3.40
C LEU A 96 -7.87 6.69 -3.66
N LEU A 97 -9.09 6.37 -3.19
CA LEU A 97 -9.81 5.14 -3.57
C LEU A 97 -10.81 5.43 -4.68
N TYR A 98 -10.99 4.49 -5.61
CA TYR A 98 -12.10 4.53 -6.55
C TYR A 98 -13.38 3.97 -5.88
N PRO A 99 -14.57 4.40 -6.31
CA PRO A 99 -15.83 4.13 -5.57
C PRO A 99 -16.08 2.65 -5.23
N ASP A 100 -15.69 1.72 -6.09
CA ASP A 100 -15.92 0.29 -5.89
C ASP A 100 -14.72 -0.46 -5.32
N ALA A 101 -13.66 0.23 -4.91
CA ALA A 101 -12.40 -0.38 -4.48
C ALA A 101 -12.58 -1.41 -3.36
N ILE A 102 -13.26 -1.01 -2.30
CA ILE A 102 -13.49 -1.89 -1.14
C ILE A 102 -14.43 -3.04 -1.51
N THR A 103 -15.55 -2.76 -2.20
CA THR A 103 -16.51 -3.78 -2.65
C THR A 103 -15.83 -4.88 -3.46
N GLN A 104 -14.98 -4.49 -4.40
CA GLN A 104 -14.27 -5.40 -5.28
C GLN A 104 -13.23 -6.24 -4.52
N GLN A 105 -12.41 -5.62 -3.67
CA GLN A 105 -11.38 -6.34 -2.93
C GLN A 105 -11.95 -7.25 -1.84
N VAL A 106 -13.07 -6.88 -1.20
CA VAL A 106 -13.80 -7.76 -0.29
C VAL A 106 -14.34 -8.98 -1.04
N ALA A 107 -14.91 -8.81 -2.23
CA ALA A 107 -15.36 -9.93 -3.05
C ALA A 107 -14.21 -10.87 -3.42
N ASP A 108 -13.01 -10.34 -3.72
CA ASP A 108 -11.81 -11.13 -4.01
C ASP A 108 -11.36 -12.00 -2.81
N LEU A 109 -11.47 -11.47 -1.58
CA LEU A 109 -11.08 -12.22 -0.37
C LEU A 109 -12.18 -13.17 0.12
N THR A 110 -13.44 -12.81 -0.01
CA THR A 110 -14.56 -13.69 0.34
C THR A 110 -14.68 -14.85 -0.63
N GLY A 111 -14.41 -14.62 -1.92
CA GLY A 111 -14.38 -15.65 -2.96
C GLY A 111 -13.17 -16.58 -2.89
N ASN A 112 -12.12 -16.21 -2.15
CA ASN A 112 -10.92 -17.02 -1.95
C ASN A 112 -10.51 -17.04 -0.48
N THR A 113 -11.02 -17.99 0.27
CA THR A 113 -10.79 -18.09 1.72
C THR A 113 -9.35 -18.43 2.11
N SER A 114 -8.54 -18.95 1.17
CA SER A 114 -7.11 -19.20 1.39
C SER A 114 -6.24 -17.95 1.19
N ALA A 115 -6.80 -16.89 0.58
CA ALA A 115 -6.06 -15.67 0.37
C ALA A 115 -5.95 -14.84 1.66
N GLN A 116 -4.74 -14.41 1.98
CA GLN A 116 -4.44 -13.58 3.16
C GLN A 116 -4.50 -12.09 2.84
N MET A 117 -4.34 -11.76 1.57
CA MET A 117 -4.51 -10.40 1.04
C MET A 117 -5.02 -10.42 -0.40
N ALA A 118 -5.68 -9.34 -0.79
CA ALA A 118 -5.99 -9.02 -2.18
C ALA A 118 -5.12 -7.86 -2.65
N ILE A 119 -4.48 -8.02 -3.82
CA ILE A 119 -3.68 -6.97 -4.45
C ILE A 119 -4.30 -6.55 -5.78
N ALA A 120 -4.16 -5.27 -6.12
CA ALA A 120 -4.77 -4.71 -7.31
C ALA A 120 -3.82 -3.77 -8.06
N LYS A 121 -4.17 -3.39 -9.28
CA LYS A 121 -3.54 -2.25 -9.92
C LYS A 121 -4.00 -0.93 -9.30
N ARG A 122 -3.23 0.12 -9.57
CA ARG A 122 -3.57 1.51 -9.24
C ARG A 122 -3.10 2.42 -10.35
N ASP A 123 -3.66 3.59 -10.41
CA ASP A 123 -3.19 4.67 -11.25
C ASP A 123 -2.17 5.51 -10.49
N ILE A 124 -1.39 6.31 -11.20
CA ILE A 124 -0.44 7.27 -10.62
C ILE A 124 -0.93 8.67 -11.00
N VAL A 125 -1.08 9.53 -9.99
CA VAL A 125 -1.46 10.94 -10.18
C VAL A 125 -0.36 11.88 -9.67
N ASN A 126 -0.30 13.09 -10.20
CA ASN A 126 0.60 14.13 -9.69
C ASN A 126 0.00 14.85 -8.48
N SER A 127 0.72 15.82 -7.91
CA SER A 127 0.28 16.63 -6.76
C SER A 127 -1.08 17.33 -6.98
N ARG A 128 -1.46 17.60 -8.23
CA ARG A 128 -2.73 18.24 -8.62
C ARG A 128 -3.86 17.22 -8.92
N GLY A 129 -3.63 15.93 -8.73
CA GLY A 129 -4.61 14.87 -9.01
C GLY A 129 -4.73 14.48 -10.50
N LYS A 130 -3.88 15.02 -11.39
CA LYS A 130 -3.89 14.64 -12.80
C LYS A 130 -3.23 13.27 -12.98
N THR A 131 -3.90 12.34 -13.66
CA THR A 131 -3.36 11.02 -13.98
C THR A 131 -2.14 11.11 -14.91
N ILE A 132 -1.06 10.46 -14.48
CA ILE A 132 0.22 10.38 -15.22
C ILE A 132 0.37 9.01 -15.86
N PHE A 133 0.07 7.96 -15.11
CA PHE A 133 0.12 6.58 -15.58
C PHE A 133 -1.11 5.81 -15.09
N THR A 134 -1.64 4.91 -15.92
CA THR A 134 -2.77 4.04 -15.57
C THR A 134 -2.34 2.60 -15.38
N GLY A 135 -3.07 1.85 -14.55
CA GLY A 135 -2.97 0.40 -14.42
C GLY A 135 -1.60 -0.12 -13.99
N ARG A 136 -0.91 0.56 -13.06
CA ARG A 136 0.43 0.17 -12.58
C ARG A 136 0.33 -0.88 -11.48
N GLY A 137 1.31 -1.80 -11.44
CA GLY A 137 1.37 -2.92 -10.48
C GLY A 137 1.34 -4.27 -11.18
N LEU A 138 1.47 -5.35 -10.40
CA LEU A 138 1.34 -6.73 -10.84
C LEU A 138 2.36 -7.17 -11.92
N GLN A 139 3.55 -6.57 -11.94
CA GLN A 139 4.58 -6.88 -12.93
C GLN A 139 4.96 -8.37 -12.87
N GLY A 140 5.00 -9.02 -14.04
CA GLY A 140 5.30 -10.45 -14.16
C GLY A 140 4.14 -11.38 -13.79
N ILE A 141 2.96 -10.87 -13.47
CA ILE A 141 1.72 -11.63 -13.30
C ILE A 141 0.91 -11.58 -14.60
N LYS A 142 0.47 -12.75 -15.07
CA LYS A 142 -0.30 -12.84 -16.32
C LYS A 142 -1.69 -12.20 -16.16
N PRO A 143 -2.24 -11.56 -17.22
CA PRO A 143 -3.51 -10.81 -17.13
C PRO A 143 -4.74 -11.60 -16.65
N ASN A 144 -4.76 -12.91 -16.84
CA ASN A 144 -5.91 -13.76 -16.44
C ASN A 144 -5.70 -14.47 -15.10
N THR A 145 -4.65 -14.12 -14.35
CA THR A 145 -4.37 -14.72 -13.05
C THR A 145 -5.19 -14.01 -11.97
N THR A 146 -6.09 -14.72 -11.32
CA THR A 146 -6.93 -14.19 -10.24
C THR A 146 -6.42 -14.55 -8.83
N SER A 147 -5.51 -15.54 -8.74
CA SER A 147 -4.88 -15.93 -7.47
C SER A 147 -3.54 -16.62 -7.72
N LEU A 148 -2.63 -16.51 -6.78
CA LEU A 148 -1.34 -17.22 -6.74
C LEU A 148 -0.99 -17.59 -5.30
N PRO A 149 -0.21 -18.69 -5.09
CA PRO A 149 0.47 -18.89 -3.82
C PRO A 149 1.34 -17.68 -3.48
N GLY A 150 1.35 -17.24 -2.23
CA GLY A 150 2.11 -16.06 -1.84
C GLY A 150 3.60 -16.19 -2.14
N ARG A 151 4.18 -17.39 -1.98
CA ARG A 151 5.59 -17.66 -2.35
C ARG A 151 5.89 -17.40 -3.83
N ASP A 152 4.93 -17.63 -4.73
CA ASP A 152 5.12 -17.35 -6.15
C ASP A 152 5.12 -15.85 -6.43
N VAL A 153 4.27 -15.07 -5.73
CA VAL A 153 4.28 -13.61 -5.81
C VAL A 153 5.57 -13.05 -5.21
N LEU A 154 6.05 -13.59 -4.09
CA LEU A 154 7.34 -13.21 -3.50
C LEU A 154 8.50 -13.48 -4.44
N ARG A 155 8.55 -14.66 -5.08
CA ARG A 155 9.58 -14.96 -6.07
C ARG A 155 9.54 -13.99 -7.27
N LYS A 156 8.34 -13.64 -7.75
CA LYS A 156 8.19 -12.64 -8.82
C LYS A 156 8.69 -11.26 -8.38
N THR A 157 8.38 -10.85 -7.15
CA THR A 157 8.85 -9.61 -6.53
C THR A 157 10.38 -9.58 -6.44
N TYR A 158 10.96 -10.68 -5.96
CA TYR A 158 12.42 -10.85 -5.87
C TYR A 158 13.10 -10.71 -7.24
N LEU A 159 12.59 -11.40 -8.27
CA LEU A 159 13.12 -11.34 -9.64
C LEU A 159 12.91 -9.97 -10.29
N HIS A 160 11.80 -9.30 -9.99
CA HIS A 160 11.48 -7.97 -10.51
C HIS A 160 12.39 -6.89 -9.92
N GLY A 161 12.81 -7.04 -8.66
CA GLY A 161 13.63 -6.06 -7.95
C GLY A 161 12.87 -4.78 -7.56
N GLY A 162 11.58 -4.90 -7.25
CA GLY A 162 10.72 -3.81 -6.80
C GLY A 162 9.36 -4.32 -6.34
N ASN A 163 8.62 -3.49 -5.60
CA ASN A 163 7.30 -3.83 -5.07
C ASN A 163 6.28 -4.03 -6.21
N ILE A 164 5.84 -5.28 -6.44
CA ILE A 164 4.78 -5.60 -7.41
C ILE A 164 3.39 -5.69 -6.78
N PHE A 165 3.29 -5.69 -5.45
CA PHE A 165 2.01 -5.67 -4.72
C PHE A 165 1.29 -4.33 -4.88
N GLY A 166 2.06 -3.27 -4.99
CA GLY A 166 1.57 -1.89 -5.02
C GLY A 166 1.74 -1.19 -3.69
N GLU A 167 1.40 0.08 -3.65
CA GLU A 167 1.32 0.90 -2.45
C GLU A 167 0.09 0.49 -1.62
N PRO A 168 -0.03 0.89 -0.33
CA PRO A 168 -1.08 0.41 0.58
C PRO A 168 -2.51 0.51 0.04
N LEU A 169 -2.80 1.57 -0.71
CA LEU A 169 -4.12 1.72 -1.35
C LEU A 169 -4.50 0.54 -2.27
N ALA A 170 -3.51 -0.15 -2.84
CA ALA A 170 -3.74 -1.28 -3.74
C ALA A 170 -3.99 -2.61 -3.02
N VAL A 171 -3.80 -2.67 -1.70
CA VAL A 171 -3.85 -3.91 -0.91
C VAL A 171 -4.99 -3.89 0.10
N LEU A 172 -5.73 -5.00 0.20
CA LEU A 172 -6.67 -5.29 1.29
C LEU A 172 -6.21 -6.57 1.99
N PHE A 173 -6.18 -6.56 3.31
CA PHE A 173 -5.70 -7.69 4.12
C PHE A 173 -6.83 -8.38 4.86
N ARG A 174 -6.68 -9.68 5.15
CA ARG A 174 -7.31 -10.25 6.34
C ARG A 174 -6.66 -9.62 7.57
N THR A 175 -7.45 -9.06 8.44
CA THR A 175 -6.94 -8.35 9.62
C THR A 175 -6.06 -9.25 10.48
N GLU A 176 -6.50 -10.47 10.76
CA GLU A 176 -5.73 -11.45 11.53
C GLU A 176 -4.36 -11.73 10.89
N ALA A 177 -4.32 -11.93 9.56
CA ALA A 177 -3.06 -12.19 8.85
C ALA A 177 -2.11 -11.00 8.92
N LEU A 178 -2.62 -9.76 8.80
CA LEU A 178 -1.82 -8.56 8.93
C LEU A 178 -1.31 -8.39 10.37
N GLN A 179 -2.19 -8.50 11.36
CA GLN A 179 -1.83 -8.32 12.77
C GLN A 179 -0.86 -9.40 13.28
N SER A 180 -0.93 -10.63 12.74
CA SER A 180 -0.01 -11.72 13.12
C SER A 180 1.45 -11.45 12.77
N VAL A 181 1.72 -10.52 11.85
CA VAL A 181 3.07 -10.16 11.39
C VAL A 181 3.54 -8.77 11.85
N MET A 182 2.77 -8.12 12.72
CA MET A 182 3.18 -6.83 13.29
C MET A 182 4.46 -6.94 14.14
N PRO A 183 5.18 -5.85 14.38
CA PRO A 183 4.97 -4.48 13.87
C PRO A 183 5.43 -4.26 12.42
N TRP A 184 5.01 -3.15 11.81
CA TRP A 184 5.66 -2.59 10.62
C TRP A 184 7.10 -2.20 10.97
N ARG A 185 8.06 -2.46 10.06
CA ARG A 185 9.49 -2.28 10.34
C ARG A 185 10.11 -1.27 9.39
N ASP A 186 10.91 -0.34 9.91
CA ASP A 186 11.59 0.74 9.17
C ASP A 186 13.12 0.59 9.10
N ASP A 187 13.66 -0.56 9.47
CA ASP A 187 15.05 -0.93 9.24
C ASP A 187 15.45 -0.87 7.76
N ASN A 188 14.46 -0.93 6.86
CA ASN A 188 14.58 -0.71 5.43
C ASN A 188 13.44 0.21 4.94
N PRO A 189 13.50 1.54 5.18
CA PRO A 189 12.35 2.45 5.09
C PRO A 189 11.63 2.49 3.75
N LEU A 190 12.33 2.37 2.60
CA LEU A 190 11.67 2.33 1.29
C LEU A 190 10.88 1.03 1.07
N MET A 191 11.18 -0.01 1.83
CA MET A 191 10.55 -1.32 1.76
C MET A 191 9.59 -1.57 2.95
N LEU A 192 9.16 -0.51 3.65
CA LEU A 192 8.28 -0.59 4.81
C LEU A 192 7.03 -1.44 4.52
N ASP A 193 6.36 -1.14 3.41
CA ASP A 193 5.21 -1.87 2.92
C ASP A 193 5.58 -3.30 2.49
N LEU A 194 6.59 -3.45 1.63
CA LEU A 194 7.00 -4.73 1.08
C LEU A 194 7.46 -5.73 2.14
N ASN A 195 8.14 -5.27 3.20
CA ASN A 195 8.57 -6.13 4.30
C ASN A 195 7.37 -6.79 5.02
N THR A 196 6.29 -6.04 5.23
CA THR A 196 5.08 -6.58 5.85
C THR A 196 4.28 -7.44 4.86
N TYR A 197 4.16 -7.01 3.59
CA TYR A 197 3.50 -7.80 2.56
C TYR A 197 4.17 -9.16 2.36
N ALA A 198 5.50 -9.21 2.40
CA ALA A 198 6.25 -10.47 2.27
C ALA A 198 5.92 -11.44 3.40
N ARG A 199 5.83 -10.95 4.64
CA ARG A 199 5.46 -11.78 5.80
C ARG A 199 4.03 -12.30 5.70
N VAL A 200 3.06 -11.45 5.30
CA VAL A 200 1.67 -11.88 5.08
C VAL A 200 1.59 -12.86 3.91
N ALA A 201 2.29 -12.61 2.81
CA ALA A 201 2.30 -13.48 1.63
C ALA A 201 2.85 -14.88 1.94
N ALA A 202 3.79 -15.00 2.88
CA ALA A 202 4.33 -16.29 3.31
C ALA A 202 3.30 -17.21 3.99
N THR A 203 2.20 -16.66 4.49
CA THR A 203 1.19 -17.41 5.26
C THR A 203 0.06 -18.03 4.43
N GLY A 204 -0.08 -17.65 3.14
CA GLY A 204 -1.18 -18.18 2.32
C GLY A 204 -1.12 -17.78 0.85
N SER A 205 -2.27 -17.78 0.19
CA SER A 205 -2.41 -17.32 -1.18
C SER A 205 -2.72 -15.82 -1.24
N ILE A 206 -2.67 -15.26 -2.43
CA ILE A 206 -2.95 -13.85 -2.71
C ILE A 206 -3.99 -13.79 -3.82
N SER A 207 -5.09 -13.06 -3.59
CA SER A 207 -6.05 -12.70 -4.64
C SER A 207 -5.52 -11.52 -5.46
N ILE A 208 -5.76 -11.57 -6.77
CA ILE A 208 -5.16 -10.64 -7.75
C ILE A 208 -6.26 -10.01 -8.61
N ARG A 209 -6.33 -8.69 -8.58
CA ARG A 209 -7.26 -7.89 -9.39
C ARG A 209 -6.49 -7.06 -10.42
N HIS A 210 -6.89 -7.17 -11.67
CA HIS A 210 -6.24 -6.46 -12.77
C HIS A 210 -6.83 -5.06 -13.06
N ASP A 211 -7.88 -4.67 -12.34
CA ASP A 211 -8.43 -3.31 -12.40
C ASP A 211 -7.72 -2.39 -11.39
N SER A 212 -7.68 -1.09 -11.69
CA SER A 212 -7.19 -0.09 -10.74
C SER A 212 -8.25 0.18 -9.67
N VAL A 213 -7.85 0.13 -8.40
CA VAL A 213 -8.74 0.37 -7.24
C VAL A 213 -8.58 1.78 -6.64
N GLY A 214 -7.68 2.57 -7.19
CA GLY A 214 -7.43 3.92 -6.70
C GLY A 214 -6.23 4.56 -7.37
N ALA A 215 -5.81 5.71 -6.86
CA ALA A 215 -4.71 6.48 -7.40
C ALA A 215 -3.67 6.80 -6.32
N PHE A 216 -2.42 6.41 -6.59
CA PHE A 216 -1.24 6.76 -5.82
C PHE A 216 -0.73 8.13 -6.24
N ARG A 217 -0.56 9.03 -5.27
CA ARG A 217 -0.08 10.37 -5.54
C ARG A 217 1.43 10.46 -5.44
N VAL A 218 2.05 11.06 -6.48
CA VAL A 218 3.48 11.41 -6.46
C VAL A 218 3.64 12.93 -6.38
N SER A 219 4.48 13.38 -5.45
CA SER A 219 4.88 14.78 -5.29
C SER A 219 6.36 14.87 -4.94
N SER A 220 6.92 16.07 -5.02
CA SER A 220 8.31 16.32 -4.60
C SER A 220 8.52 16.12 -3.09
N SER A 221 7.47 16.28 -2.30
CA SER A 221 7.47 16.10 -0.84
C SER A 221 7.15 14.67 -0.40
N SER A 222 6.69 13.78 -1.30
CA SER A 222 6.36 12.40 -0.95
C SER A 222 7.56 11.66 -0.37
N TRP A 223 7.32 10.91 0.71
CA TRP A 223 8.36 10.15 1.39
C TRP A 223 9.10 9.19 0.45
N SER A 224 8.36 8.47 -0.39
CA SER A 224 8.92 7.55 -1.40
C SER A 224 9.78 8.25 -2.46
N THR A 225 9.48 9.52 -2.79
CA THR A 225 10.29 10.33 -3.72
C THR A 225 11.63 10.69 -3.08
N ASN A 226 11.64 11.06 -1.80
CA ASN A 226 12.85 11.39 -1.06
C ASN A 226 13.77 10.17 -0.88
N LEU A 227 13.21 8.97 -0.74
CA LEU A 227 13.93 7.72 -0.61
C LEU A 227 14.38 7.10 -1.95
N ALA A 228 14.04 7.69 -3.10
CA ALA A 228 14.42 7.13 -4.40
C ALA A 228 15.95 6.99 -4.60
N LYS A 229 16.75 7.81 -3.90
CA LYS A 229 18.22 7.74 -3.97
C LYS A 229 18.79 6.47 -3.35
N VAL A 230 18.14 5.92 -2.32
CA VAL A 230 18.59 4.72 -1.60
C VAL A 230 17.93 3.43 -2.11
N GLN A 231 17.06 3.51 -3.12
CA GLN A 231 16.30 2.37 -3.64
C GLN A 231 17.17 1.16 -3.98
N LEU A 232 18.29 1.39 -4.71
CA LEU A 232 19.15 0.29 -5.15
C LEU A 232 19.67 -0.53 -3.95
N GLU A 233 20.13 0.17 -2.94
CA GLU A 233 20.70 -0.45 -1.73
C GLU A 233 19.60 -1.13 -0.90
N GLN A 234 18.49 -0.48 -0.69
CA GLN A 234 17.40 -1.05 0.11
C GLN A 234 16.74 -2.24 -0.57
N THR A 235 16.63 -2.22 -1.91
CA THR A 235 16.20 -3.42 -2.66
C THR A 235 17.21 -4.55 -2.53
N ARG A 236 18.51 -4.25 -2.53
CA ARG A 236 19.57 -5.25 -2.33
C ARG A 236 19.46 -5.91 -0.96
N ILE A 237 19.26 -5.13 0.10
CA ILE A 237 19.06 -5.64 1.47
C ILE A 237 17.87 -6.59 1.50
N TRP A 238 16.72 -6.17 0.99
CA TRP A 238 15.51 -7.00 0.94
C TRP A 238 15.73 -8.30 0.15
N GLN A 239 16.43 -8.23 -0.99
CA GLN A 239 16.77 -9.43 -1.77
C GLN A 239 17.68 -10.39 -1.00
N GLN A 240 18.61 -9.88 -0.20
CA GLN A 240 19.50 -10.72 0.63
C GLN A 240 18.71 -11.42 1.75
N GLU A 241 17.74 -10.75 2.38
CA GLU A 241 16.82 -11.37 3.35
C GLU A 241 16.02 -12.49 2.69
N TYR A 242 15.48 -12.24 1.49
CA TYR A 242 14.79 -13.27 0.70
C TYR A 242 15.72 -14.46 0.37
N GLU A 243 16.95 -14.21 -0.03
CA GLU A 243 17.95 -15.26 -0.35
C GLU A 243 18.30 -16.11 0.87
N ALA A 244 18.42 -15.50 2.04
CA ALA A 244 18.70 -16.20 3.28
C ALA A 244 17.55 -17.14 3.70
N GLU A 245 16.29 -16.74 3.42
CA GLU A 245 15.10 -17.50 3.80
C GLU A 245 14.71 -18.57 2.76
N TYR A 246 14.76 -18.22 1.47
CA TYR A 246 14.20 -19.06 0.40
C TYR A 246 15.23 -19.80 -0.45
N HIS A 247 16.53 -19.52 -0.28
CA HIS A 247 17.64 -20.16 -0.99
C HIS A 247 17.44 -20.30 -2.51
N PRO A 248 17.19 -19.18 -3.26
CA PRO A 248 16.91 -19.24 -4.68
C PRO A 248 18.12 -19.73 -5.49
N SER A 249 17.85 -20.28 -6.68
CA SER A 249 18.90 -20.74 -7.60
C SER A 249 19.86 -19.60 -8.01
N LYS A 250 21.09 -19.92 -8.39
CA LYS A 250 22.04 -18.93 -8.92
C LYS A 250 21.48 -18.17 -10.14
N SER A 251 20.71 -18.85 -10.99
CA SER A 251 20.01 -18.20 -12.12
C SER A 251 19.01 -17.13 -11.65
N ASP A 252 18.26 -17.42 -10.60
CA ASP A 252 17.31 -16.45 -10.03
C ASP A 252 18.03 -15.28 -9.34
N GLN A 253 19.15 -15.51 -8.67
CA GLN A 253 19.98 -14.46 -8.08
C GLN A 253 20.52 -13.48 -9.14
N VAL A 254 20.99 -14.01 -10.27
CA VAL A 254 21.43 -13.17 -11.41
C VAL A 254 20.25 -12.35 -11.97
N LYS A 255 19.09 -12.98 -12.21
CA LYS A 255 17.88 -12.27 -12.69
C LYS A 255 17.43 -11.20 -11.71
N ALA A 256 17.43 -11.47 -10.42
CA ALA A 256 17.06 -10.52 -9.37
C ALA A 256 18.00 -9.31 -9.33
N THR A 257 19.31 -9.54 -9.50
CA THR A 257 20.29 -8.46 -9.61
C THR A 257 20.01 -7.57 -10.82
N ILE A 258 19.75 -8.16 -11.99
CA ILE A 258 19.38 -7.41 -13.20
C ILE A 258 18.08 -6.65 -12.95
N GLY A 259 17.04 -7.31 -12.41
CA GLY A 259 15.75 -6.70 -12.09
C GLY A 259 15.88 -5.45 -11.22
N ARG A 260 16.67 -5.54 -10.14
CA ARG A 260 16.94 -4.41 -9.24
C ARG A 260 17.54 -3.19 -9.98
N HIS A 261 18.52 -3.41 -10.83
CA HIS A 261 19.14 -2.34 -11.62
C HIS A 261 18.17 -1.75 -12.65
N VAL A 262 17.41 -2.59 -13.34
CA VAL A 262 16.38 -2.16 -14.30
C VAL A 262 15.32 -1.29 -13.59
N GLN A 263 14.77 -1.76 -12.46
CA GLN A 263 13.75 -1.03 -11.73
C GLN A 263 14.26 0.31 -11.17
N THR A 264 15.46 0.32 -10.61
CA THR A 264 16.07 1.57 -10.11
C THR A 264 16.25 2.59 -11.23
N ASN A 265 16.76 2.18 -12.39
CA ASN A 265 16.97 3.08 -13.52
C ASN A 265 15.64 3.54 -14.14
N THR A 266 14.65 2.64 -14.27
CA THR A 266 13.31 2.98 -14.76
C THR A 266 12.64 4.02 -13.86
N ARG A 267 12.72 3.86 -12.53
CA ARG A 267 12.16 4.83 -11.58
C ARG A 267 12.87 6.19 -11.66
N ARG A 268 14.20 6.18 -11.74
CA ARG A 268 14.99 7.42 -11.91
C ARG A 268 14.61 8.16 -13.21
N ALA A 269 14.49 7.43 -14.31
CA ALA A 269 14.07 8.00 -15.59
C ALA A 269 12.65 8.58 -15.52
N ALA A 270 11.71 7.83 -14.89
CA ALA A 270 10.34 8.30 -14.68
C ALA A 270 10.30 9.60 -13.87
N TYR A 271 11.01 9.67 -12.74
CA TYR A 271 11.04 10.90 -11.92
C TYR A 271 11.70 12.07 -12.63
N THR A 272 12.78 11.83 -13.40
CA THR A 272 13.40 12.87 -14.24
C THR A 272 12.41 13.40 -15.28
N TYR A 273 11.70 12.52 -15.97
CA TYR A 273 10.66 12.85 -16.94
C TYR A 273 9.53 13.69 -16.30
N LEU A 274 9.01 13.25 -15.14
CA LEU A 274 7.95 13.97 -14.41
C LEU A 274 8.42 15.37 -13.96
N LYS A 275 9.66 15.47 -13.51
CA LYS A 275 10.25 16.75 -13.11
C LYS A 275 10.36 17.72 -14.31
N LEU A 276 10.81 17.23 -15.47
CA LEU A 276 10.91 18.04 -16.70
C LEU A 276 9.54 18.52 -17.19
N ARG A 277 8.47 17.74 -16.96
CA ARG A 277 7.09 18.12 -17.32
C ARG A 277 6.40 19.03 -16.30
N GLY A 278 7.02 19.29 -15.14
CA GLY A 278 6.37 19.99 -14.03
C GLY A 278 5.22 19.20 -13.38
N ASP A 279 5.23 17.87 -13.53
CA ASP A 279 4.26 16.97 -12.91
C ASP A 279 4.72 16.47 -11.52
N LEU A 280 5.98 16.72 -11.15
CA LEU A 280 6.56 16.47 -9.83
C LEU A 280 6.86 17.79 -9.11
N THR A 281 5.83 18.39 -8.55
CA THR A 281 5.90 19.68 -7.82
C THR A 281 5.56 19.50 -6.35
#